data_111f1347ce69422ab620ada900aa6869
#
_entry.id   111f1347ce69422ab620ada900aa6869
#
_cell.length_a   1.000
_cell.length_b   1.000
_cell.length_c   1.000
_cell.angle_alpha   90.00
_cell.angle_beta   90.00
_cell.angle_gamma   90.00
#
_symmetry.space_group_name_H-M   'P 1'
#
loop_
_entity.id
_entity.type
_entity.pdbx_description
1 polymer ?
#
loop_
_entity_poly.entity_id
_entity_poly.type
_entity_poly.pdbx_seq_one_letter_code
_entity_poly.pdbx_strand_id
1 'polypeptide(L)'
;LFTLKEIVKYKDTILSNLPLLFFLGFTSVGLFNSFTYLSLIHTQVINASLFNTAIPAIIILLCFLFKVEQTNKYQILGLIISVCGILAIITRLKLDILFSLNFNKGDLIMIGGVITWGVYSTLLKKKKFTLPLLTLVHVICTFGLITVLPQFLYEYSNGELIKFDINLVYTLIFLALFPSIGSYYCWAGAVSIIGANRAGIFLSLIPLFSTIMAILFYNEQFKFFHLIGAILIILGLFLSNKEIKNA
;
A
#
# COMPACT_ATOMS: atom_id res chain seq x y z
N LEU A 1 -0.43 13.22 -22.46
CA LEU A 1 -0.40 13.10 -23.92
C LEU A 1 0.21 11.76 -24.39
N PHE A 2 1.36 11.33 -23.86
CA PHE A 2 2.01 10.08 -24.27
C PHE A 2 1.11 8.85 -23.96
N THR A 3 0.60 8.75 -22.74
CA THR A 3 -0.28 7.64 -22.33
C THR A 3 -1.61 7.59 -23.09
N LEU A 4 -2.13 8.73 -23.58
CA LEU A 4 -3.36 8.74 -24.37
C LEU A 4 -3.18 8.03 -25.73
N LYS A 5 -2.04 8.21 -26.40
CA LYS A 5 -1.72 7.47 -27.63
C LYS A 5 -1.63 5.97 -27.37
N GLU A 6 -1.02 5.59 -26.24
CA GLU A 6 -0.91 4.18 -25.83
C GLU A 6 -2.30 3.58 -25.49
N ILE A 7 -3.19 4.32 -24.85
CA ILE A 7 -4.55 3.89 -24.55
C ILE A 7 -5.30 3.57 -25.84
N VAL A 8 -5.19 4.43 -26.87
CA VAL A 8 -5.79 4.19 -28.19
C VAL A 8 -5.19 2.94 -28.84
N LYS A 9 -3.86 2.77 -28.78
CA LYS A 9 -3.15 1.61 -29.33
C LYS A 9 -3.58 0.29 -28.69
N TYR A 10 -3.79 0.27 -27.36
CA TYR A 10 -4.16 -0.92 -26.60
C TYR A 10 -5.66 -0.98 -26.27
N LYS A 11 -6.50 -0.24 -27.01
CA LYS A 11 -7.95 -0.13 -26.77
C LYS A 11 -8.63 -1.48 -26.63
N ASP A 12 -8.36 -2.42 -27.53
CA ASP A 12 -9.00 -3.73 -27.53
C ASP A 12 -8.61 -4.56 -26.29
N THR A 13 -7.35 -4.48 -25.88
CA THR A 13 -6.88 -5.12 -24.64
C THR A 13 -7.55 -4.50 -23.41
N ILE A 14 -7.72 -3.19 -23.38
CA ILE A 14 -8.38 -2.47 -22.29
C ILE A 14 -9.87 -2.85 -22.24
N LEU A 15 -10.58 -2.82 -23.35
CA LEU A 15 -12.00 -3.12 -23.41
C LEU A 15 -12.30 -4.58 -23.06
N SER A 16 -11.51 -5.53 -23.55
CA SER A 16 -11.67 -6.95 -23.23
C SER A 16 -11.37 -7.29 -21.75
N ASN A 17 -10.62 -6.45 -21.04
CA ASN A 17 -10.28 -6.62 -19.62
C ASN A 17 -10.88 -5.53 -18.72
N LEU A 18 -11.89 -4.80 -19.22
CA LEU A 18 -12.50 -3.67 -18.53
C LEU A 18 -12.93 -3.99 -17.08
N PRO A 19 -13.64 -5.12 -16.79
CA PRO A 19 -14.07 -5.43 -15.44
C PRO A 19 -12.89 -5.57 -14.47
N LEU A 20 -11.81 -6.23 -14.88
CA LEU A 20 -10.63 -6.40 -14.04
C LEU A 20 -9.90 -5.07 -13.83
N LEU A 21 -9.75 -4.26 -14.86
CA LEU A 21 -9.10 -2.94 -14.75
C LEU A 21 -9.92 -1.99 -13.88
N PHE A 22 -11.25 -2.00 -14.00
CA PHE A 22 -12.13 -1.27 -13.09
C PHE A 22 -11.94 -1.73 -11.64
N PHE A 23 -11.94 -3.05 -11.41
CA PHE A 23 -11.79 -3.61 -10.06
C PHE A 23 -10.42 -3.29 -9.45
N LEU A 24 -9.36 -3.25 -10.26
CA LEU A 24 -8.03 -2.80 -9.82
C LEU A 24 -8.06 -1.33 -9.38
N GLY A 25 -8.69 -0.44 -10.13
CA GLY A 25 -8.84 0.97 -9.76
C GLY A 25 -9.75 1.17 -8.54
N PHE A 26 -10.86 0.44 -8.50
CA PHE A 26 -11.82 0.45 -7.40
C PHE A 26 -11.18 0.04 -6.08
N THR A 27 -10.45 -1.08 -6.05
CA THR A 27 -9.87 -1.61 -4.80
C THR A 27 -8.65 -0.84 -4.34
N SER A 28 -7.83 -0.31 -5.27
CA SER A 28 -6.60 0.41 -4.93
C SER A 28 -6.82 1.90 -4.70
N VAL A 29 -7.06 2.65 -5.77
CA VAL A 29 -7.20 4.12 -5.69
C VAL A 29 -8.51 4.51 -5.02
N GLY A 30 -9.59 3.79 -5.30
CA GLY A 30 -10.90 4.01 -4.70
C GLY A 30 -10.92 3.64 -3.22
N LEU A 31 -11.20 2.36 -2.94
CA LEU A 31 -11.49 1.91 -1.57
C LEU A 31 -10.32 2.02 -0.59
N PHE A 32 -9.09 1.65 -1.00
CA PHE A 32 -7.94 1.71 -0.08
C PHE A 32 -7.71 3.11 0.45
N ASN A 33 -7.69 4.12 -0.44
CA ASN A 33 -7.48 5.50 0.00
C ASN A 33 -8.68 6.01 0.82
N SER A 34 -9.92 5.75 0.37
CA SER A 34 -11.12 6.16 1.12
C SER A 34 -11.14 5.56 2.52
N PHE A 35 -10.86 4.25 2.67
CA PHE A 35 -10.79 3.61 3.97
C PHE A 35 -9.65 4.16 4.83
N THR A 36 -8.48 4.41 4.23
CA THR A 36 -7.33 4.97 4.95
C THR A 36 -7.65 6.35 5.50
N TYR A 37 -8.15 7.26 4.66
CA TYR A 37 -8.48 8.63 5.12
C TYR A 37 -9.65 8.64 6.09
N LEU A 38 -10.71 7.86 5.83
CA LEU A 38 -11.86 7.76 6.75
C LEU A 38 -11.46 7.14 8.09
N SER A 39 -10.54 6.19 8.12
CA SER A 39 -10.04 5.61 9.36
C SER A 39 -9.32 6.65 10.22
N LEU A 40 -8.49 7.50 9.60
CA LEU A 40 -7.71 8.53 10.28
C LEU A 40 -8.55 9.63 10.92
N ILE A 41 -9.82 9.79 10.52
CA ILE A 41 -10.78 10.68 11.21
C ILE A 41 -11.15 10.10 12.59
N HIS A 42 -11.11 8.78 12.75
CA HIS A 42 -11.62 8.09 13.95
C HIS A 42 -10.54 7.37 14.74
N THR A 43 -9.33 7.20 14.22
CA THR A 43 -8.24 6.51 14.91
C THR A 43 -6.93 7.30 14.86
N GLN A 44 -6.00 6.92 15.74
CA GLN A 44 -4.67 7.51 15.75
C GLN A 44 -3.79 6.92 14.64
N VAL A 45 -2.86 7.73 14.13
CA VAL A 45 -1.91 7.32 13.08
C VAL A 45 -1.12 6.07 13.48
N ILE A 46 -0.81 5.89 14.78
CA ILE A 46 -0.09 4.72 15.28
C ILE A 46 -0.91 3.44 15.11
N ASN A 47 -2.23 3.48 15.38
CA ASN A 47 -3.12 2.33 15.18
C ASN A 47 -3.24 1.99 13.69
N ALA A 48 -3.50 3.00 12.84
CA ALA A 48 -3.57 2.80 11.39
C ALA A 48 -2.27 2.20 10.84
N SER A 49 -1.11 2.65 11.33
CA SER A 49 0.20 2.10 10.95
C SER A 49 0.38 0.65 11.36
N LEU A 50 -0.13 0.26 12.55
CA LEU A 50 -0.12 -1.14 12.99
C LEU A 50 -0.93 -2.03 12.05
N PHE A 51 -2.14 -1.62 11.68
CA PHE A 51 -2.96 -2.39 10.73
C PHE A 51 -2.29 -2.52 9.36
N ASN A 52 -1.61 -1.48 8.87
CA ASN A 52 -0.87 -1.54 7.63
C ASN A 52 0.24 -2.60 7.63
N THR A 53 0.79 -2.96 8.80
CA THR A 53 1.78 -4.05 8.91
C THR A 53 1.20 -5.42 8.55
N ALA A 54 -0.12 -5.57 8.56
CA ALA A 54 -0.80 -6.80 8.15
C ALA A 54 -0.94 -6.95 6.62
N ILE A 55 -0.72 -5.89 5.84
CA ILE A 55 -0.85 -5.93 4.37
C ILE A 55 -0.05 -7.09 3.75
N PRO A 56 1.24 -7.29 4.06
CA PRO A 56 2.01 -8.40 3.49
C PRO A 56 1.41 -9.77 3.81
N ALA A 57 0.90 -9.95 5.04
CA ALA A 57 0.25 -11.20 5.44
C ALA A 57 -1.03 -11.45 4.65
N ILE A 58 -1.85 -10.41 4.44
CA ILE A 58 -3.08 -10.50 3.64
C ILE A 58 -2.75 -10.80 2.17
N ILE A 59 -1.72 -10.18 1.60
CA ILE A 59 -1.28 -10.48 0.22
C ILE A 59 -0.90 -11.96 0.10
N ILE A 60 -0.05 -12.47 1.01
CA ILE A 60 0.38 -13.87 1.02
C ILE A 60 -0.82 -14.81 1.16
N LEU A 61 -1.73 -14.53 2.09
CA LEU A 61 -2.94 -15.31 2.31
C LEU A 61 -3.81 -15.35 1.05
N LEU A 62 -4.09 -14.20 0.43
CA LEU A 62 -4.93 -14.12 -0.76
C LEU A 62 -4.25 -14.77 -1.98
N CYS A 63 -2.95 -14.59 -2.16
CA CYS A 63 -2.20 -15.26 -3.21
C CYS A 63 -2.25 -16.78 -3.06
N PHE A 64 -2.17 -17.30 -1.83
CA PHE A 64 -2.32 -18.73 -1.53
C PHE A 64 -3.74 -19.20 -1.82
N LEU A 65 -4.78 -18.54 -1.28
CA LEU A 65 -6.18 -18.91 -1.46
C LEU A 65 -6.60 -18.91 -2.94
N PHE A 66 -6.19 -17.90 -3.70
CA PHE A 66 -6.51 -17.78 -5.12
C PHE A 66 -5.53 -18.51 -6.04
N LYS A 67 -4.57 -19.23 -5.48
CA LYS A 67 -3.54 -19.99 -6.23
C LYS A 67 -2.79 -19.14 -7.25
N VAL A 68 -2.48 -17.89 -6.88
CA VAL A 68 -1.80 -16.91 -7.75
C VAL A 68 -0.28 -17.06 -7.65
N GLU A 69 0.24 -17.28 -6.45
CA GLU A 69 1.64 -17.51 -6.17
C GLU A 69 1.80 -18.59 -5.10
N GLN A 70 2.87 -19.37 -5.23
CA GLN A 70 3.28 -20.28 -4.17
C GLN A 70 4.05 -19.52 -3.10
N THR A 71 3.73 -19.79 -1.86
CA THR A 71 4.42 -19.21 -0.71
C THR A 71 5.44 -20.20 -0.17
N ASN A 72 6.67 -19.77 0.04
CA ASN A 72 7.68 -20.60 0.66
C ASN A 72 7.83 -20.30 2.17
N LYS A 73 8.40 -21.26 2.91
CA LYS A 73 8.61 -21.12 4.36
C LYS A 73 9.50 -19.93 4.75
N TYR A 74 10.43 -19.53 3.89
CA TYR A 74 11.32 -18.40 4.13
C TYR A 74 10.57 -17.06 4.00
N GLN A 75 9.57 -16.98 3.12
CA GLN A 75 8.69 -15.81 3.02
C GLN A 75 7.87 -15.63 4.31
N ILE A 76 7.32 -16.72 4.85
CA ILE A 76 6.55 -16.67 6.11
C ILE A 76 7.45 -16.28 7.28
N LEU A 77 8.63 -16.91 7.41
CA LEU A 77 9.58 -16.57 8.47
C LEU A 77 10.08 -15.13 8.35
N GLY A 78 10.43 -14.69 7.13
CA GLY A 78 10.84 -13.32 6.86
C GLY A 78 9.75 -12.30 7.19
N LEU A 79 8.49 -12.61 6.88
CA LEU A 79 7.34 -11.78 7.27
C LEU A 79 7.23 -11.66 8.79
N ILE A 80 7.29 -12.78 9.53
CA ILE A 80 7.20 -12.78 10.99
C ILE A 80 8.31 -11.92 11.61
N ILE A 81 9.57 -12.11 11.16
CA ILE A 81 10.71 -11.34 11.65
C ILE A 81 10.54 -9.84 11.32
N SER A 82 10.09 -9.50 10.11
CA SER A 82 9.83 -8.11 9.73
C SER A 82 8.74 -7.47 10.60
N VAL A 83 7.64 -8.19 10.86
CA VAL A 83 6.56 -7.71 11.73
C VAL A 83 7.06 -7.47 13.16
N CYS A 84 7.89 -8.36 13.71
CA CYS A 84 8.54 -8.14 15.01
C CYS A 84 9.39 -6.86 15.00
N GLY A 85 10.13 -6.60 13.94
CA GLY A 85 10.91 -5.38 13.77
C GLY A 85 10.05 -4.10 13.70
N ILE A 86 8.94 -4.15 12.97
CA ILE A 86 7.96 -3.06 12.91
C ILE A 86 7.36 -2.79 14.30
N LEU A 87 6.93 -3.85 14.98
CA LEU A 87 6.40 -3.73 16.34
C LEU A 87 7.44 -3.12 17.32
N ALA A 88 8.72 -3.52 17.23
CA ALA A 88 9.78 -2.94 18.03
C ALA A 88 9.91 -1.42 17.84
N ILE A 89 9.78 -0.91 16.60
CA ILE A 89 9.80 0.54 16.31
C ILE A 89 8.54 1.21 16.87
N ILE A 90 7.35 0.72 16.52
CA ILE A 90 6.09 1.36 16.86
C ILE A 90 5.84 1.38 18.37
N THR A 91 6.13 0.28 19.05
CA THR A 91 5.93 0.17 20.50
C THR A 91 7.11 0.73 21.32
N ARG A 92 8.20 1.14 20.67
CA ARG A 92 9.43 1.57 21.35
C ARG A 92 9.97 0.51 22.34
N LEU A 93 9.78 -0.79 22.02
CA LEU A 93 10.06 -1.96 22.88
C LEU A 93 9.29 -1.96 24.23
N LYS A 94 8.19 -1.21 24.31
CA LYS A 94 7.30 -1.18 25.49
C LYS A 94 6.01 -1.88 25.15
N LEU A 95 5.78 -3.07 25.72
CA LEU A 95 4.55 -3.82 25.50
C LEU A 95 3.31 -3.08 26.02
N ASP A 96 3.46 -2.26 27.05
CA ASP A 96 2.36 -1.43 27.57
C ASP A 96 1.72 -0.55 26.49
N ILE A 97 2.51 -0.07 25.51
CA ILE A 97 1.98 0.69 24.39
C ILE A 97 1.03 -0.16 23.56
N LEU A 98 1.37 -1.43 23.32
CA LEU A 98 0.53 -2.35 22.55
C LEU A 98 -0.76 -2.69 23.32
N PHE A 99 -0.66 -2.91 24.63
CA PHE A 99 -1.83 -3.22 25.47
C PHE A 99 -2.69 -2.00 25.81
N SER A 100 -2.15 -0.79 25.69
CA SER A 100 -2.90 0.46 25.88
C SER A 100 -3.67 0.92 24.61
N LEU A 101 -3.55 0.21 23.49
CA LEU A 101 -4.28 0.54 22.27
C LEU A 101 -5.78 0.28 22.48
N ASN A 102 -6.54 1.34 22.38
CA ASN A 102 -8.00 1.24 22.38
C ASN A 102 -8.49 1.11 20.95
N PHE A 103 -8.99 -0.07 20.62
CA PHE A 103 -9.59 -0.30 19.30
C PHE A 103 -10.89 0.48 19.15
N ASN A 104 -11.06 1.13 18.00
CA ASN A 104 -12.18 1.99 17.72
C ASN A 104 -12.75 1.75 16.32
N LYS A 105 -13.78 2.50 15.95
CA LYS A 105 -14.43 2.40 14.64
C LYS A 105 -13.45 2.64 13.47
N GLY A 106 -12.49 3.54 13.63
CA GLY A 106 -11.48 3.82 12.61
C GLY A 106 -10.59 2.61 12.33
N ASP A 107 -10.27 1.83 13.36
CA ASP A 107 -9.45 0.61 13.22
C ASP A 107 -10.16 -0.44 12.37
N LEU A 108 -11.48 -0.62 12.55
CA LEU A 108 -12.28 -1.52 11.70
C LEU A 108 -12.32 -1.06 10.24
N ILE A 109 -12.42 0.25 10.02
CA ILE A 109 -12.36 0.84 8.68
C ILE A 109 -10.99 0.57 8.05
N MET A 110 -9.90 0.70 8.83
CA MET A 110 -8.54 0.44 8.35
C MET A 110 -8.31 -1.02 7.92
N ILE A 111 -8.92 -1.98 8.63
CA ILE A 111 -8.91 -3.39 8.22
C ILE A 111 -9.49 -3.53 6.80
N GLY A 112 -10.58 -2.83 6.48
CA GLY A 112 -11.12 -2.76 5.13
C GLY A 112 -10.08 -2.27 4.11
N GLY A 113 -9.34 -1.22 4.44
CA GLY A 113 -8.24 -0.72 3.61
C GLY A 113 -7.15 -1.77 3.37
N VAL A 114 -6.68 -2.42 4.42
CA VAL A 114 -5.66 -3.48 4.34
C VAL A 114 -6.11 -4.63 3.42
N ILE A 115 -7.36 -5.07 3.56
CA ILE A 115 -7.93 -6.13 2.73
C ILE A 115 -8.00 -5.68 1.26
N THR A 116 -8.48 -4.46 0.99
CA THR A 116 -8.62 -3.97 -0.39
C THR A 116 -7.28 -3.82 -1.10
N TRP A 117 -6.22 -3.38 -0.39
CA TRP A 117 -4.87 -3.37 -0.94
C TRP A 117 -4.33 -4.76 -1.23
N GLY A 118 -4.60 -5.74 -0.34
CA GLY A 118 -4.26 -7.14 -0.56
C GLY A 118 -4.95 -7.72 -1.79
N VAL A 119 -6.25 -7.45 -1.95
CA VAL A 119 -7.03 -7.84 -3.13
C VAL A 119 -6.46 -7.23 -4.42
N TYR A 120 -6.21 -5.91 -4.41
CA TYR A 120 -5.57 -5.22 -5.53
C TYR A 120 -4.27 -5.89 -5.95
N SER A 121 -3.36 -6.11 -5.00
CA SER A 121 -2.03 -6.68 -5.26
C SER A 121 -2.11 -8.10 -5.83
N THR A 122 -3.02 -8.91 -5.29
CA THR A 122 -3.26 -10.28 -5.75
C THR A 122 -3.85 -10.30 -7.17
N LEU A 123 -4.85 -9.45 -7.45
CA LEU A 123 -5.45 -9.34 -8.77
C LEU A 123 -4.48 -8.78 -9.80
N LEU A 124 -3.65 -7.81 -9.41
CA LEU A 124 -2.62 -7.25 -10.26
C LEU A 124 -1.60 -8.33 -10.71
N LYS A 125 -1.24 -9.25 -9.81
CA LYS A 125 -0.40 -10.41 -10.15
C LYS A 125 -1.14 -11.44 -11.02
N LYS A 126 -2.42 -11.67 -10.76
CA LYS A 126 -3.24 -12.66 -11.47
C LYS A 126 -3.56 -12.26 -12.91
N LYS A 127 -3.44 -10.98 -13.28
CA LYS A 127 -3.77 -10.51 -14.63
C LYS A 127 -2.99 -11.26 -15.73
N LYS A 128 -3.69 -11.64 -16.80
CA LYS A 128 -3.14 -12.42 -17.93
C LYS A 128 -2.81 -11.58 -19.16
N PHE A 129 -3.03 -10.27 -19.13
CA PHE A 129 -2.74 -9.36 -20.22
C PHE A 129 -1.55 -8.46 -19.89
N THR A 130 -0.91 -7.95 -20.93
CA THR A 130 0.22 -7.02 -20.81
C THR A 130 -0.19 -5.65 -21.34
N LEU A 131 0.04 -4.63 -20.52
CA LEU A 131 -0.06 -3.21 -20.91
C LEU A 131 1.26 -2.54 -20.50
N PRO A 132 1.71 -1.51 -21.25
CA PRO A 132 2.80 -0.67 -20.76
C PRO A 132 2.47 -0.16 -19.35
N LEU A 133 3.45 -0.22 -18.45
CA LEU A 133 3.21 -0.02 -17.02
C LEU A 133 2.54 1.32 -16.70
N LEU A 134 3.00 2.39 -17.38
CA LEU A 134 2.43 3.73 -17.21
C LEU A 134 0.98 3.81 -17.73
N THR A 135 0.66 3.09 -18.81
CA THR A 135 -0.69 2.99 -19.35
C THR A 135 -1.63 2.23 -18.40
N LEU A 136 -1.13 1.13 -17.82
CA LEU A 136 -1.86 0.39 -16.79
C LEU A 136 -2.20 1.29 -15.59
N VAL A 137 -1.20 2.00 -15.04
CA VAL A 137 -1.40 2.93 -13.92
C VAL A 137 -2.38 4.04 -14.28
N HIS A 138 -2.28 4.63 -15.47
CA HIS A 138 -3.21 5.65 -15.94
C HIS A 138 -4.66 5.13 -15.93
N VAL A 139 -4.90 3.95 -16.50
CA VAL A 139 -6.25 3.35 -16.56
C VAL A 139 -6.77 3.03 -15.16
N ILE A 140 -5.94 2.47 -14.27
CA ILE A 140 -6.29 2.18 -12.88
C ILE A 140 -6.65 3.48 -12.13
N CYS A 141 -5.85 4.53 -12.27
CA CYS A 141 -6.12 5.83 -11.63
C CYS A 141 -7.41 6.47 -12.17
N THR A 142 -7.70 6.34 -13.47
CA THR A 142 -8.94 6.85 -14.06
C THR A 142 -10.16 6.15 -13.47
N PHE A 143 -10.15 4.82 -13.35
CA PHE A 143 -11.25 4.09 -12.71
C PHE A 143 -11.34 4.39 -11.20
N GLY A 144 -10.19 4.55 -10.53
CA GLY A 144 -10.18 4.99 -9.14
C GLY A 144 -10.79 6.37 -8.94
N LEU A 145 -10.50 7.31 -9.82
CA LEU A 145 -11.11 8.64 -9.79
C LEU A 145 -12.64 8.57 -9.93
N ILE A 146 -13.14 7.75 -10.84
CA ILE A 146 -14.59 7.54 -11.02
C ILE A 146 -15.24 7.01 -9.73
N THR A 147 -14.53 6.16 -8.97
CA THR A 147 -15.02 5.61 -7.70
C THR A 147 -14.99 6.61 -6.53
N VAL A 148 -14.03 7.51 -6.50
CA VAL A 148 -13.90 8.53 -5.44
C VAL A 148 -14.81 9.73 -5.72
N LEU A 149 -15.16 9.98 -6.98
CA LEU A 149 -15.95 11.13 -7.38
C LEU A 149 -17.30 11.27 -6.63
N PRO A 150 -18.10 10.21 -6.40
CA PRO A 150 -19.34 10.32 -5.63
C PRO A 150 -19.09 10.77 -4.18
N GLN A 151 -18.03 10.29 -3.53
CA GLN A 151 -17.66 10.71 -2.19
C GLN A 151 -17.29 12.20 -2.18
N PHE A 152 -16.47 12.64 -3.11
CA PHE A 152 -16.10 14.06 -3.26
C PHE A 152 -17.33 14.95 -3.47
N LEU A 153 -18.26 14.55 -4.35
CA LEU A 153 -19.48 15.32 -4.61
C LEU A 153 -20.38 15.40 -3.37
N TYR A 154 -20.45 14.34 -2.58
CA TYR A 154 -21.19 14.31 -1.33
C TYR A 154 -20.59 15.28 -0.30
N GLU A 155 -19.27 15.24 -0.07
CA GLU A 155 -18.56 16.15 0.85
C GLU A 155 -18.70 17.61 0.39
N TYR A 156 -18.53 17.87 -0.90
CA TYR A 156 -18.74 19.20 -1.48
C TYR A 156 -20.16 19.73 -1.29
N SER A 157 -21.19 18.88 -1.46
CA SER A 157 -22.60 19.26 -1.25
C SER A 157 -22.93 19.57 0.22
N ASN A 158 -22.17 18.99 1.16
CA ASN A 158 -22.31 19.25 2.60
C ASN A 158 -21.55 20.52 3.06
N GLY A 159 -20.97 21.27 2.13
CA GLY A 159 -20.28 22.54 2.43
C GLY A 159 -18.83 22.40 2.88
N GLU A 160 -18.23 21.22 2.72
CA GLU A 160 -16.81 21.03 2.94
C GLU A 160 -16.00 21.64 1.80
N LEU A 161 -15.78 22.96 1.87
CA LEU A 161 -15.09 23.69 0.79
C LEU A 161 -13.58 23.70 1.01
N ILE A 162 -12.87 23.35 -0.03
CA ILE A 162 -11.40 23.45 -0.05
C ILE A 162 -11.01 24.91 -0.31
N LYS A 163 -10.21 25.48 0.59
CA LYS A 163 -9.62 26.81 0.36
C LYS A 163 -8.44 26.66 -0.62
N PHE A 164 -8.61 27.22 -1.82
CA PHE A 164 -7.55 27.22 -2.83
C PHE A 164 -6.52 28.29 -2.51
N ASP A 165 -5.31 27.86 -2.23
CA ASP A 165 -4.11 28.70 -2.14
C ASP A 165 -2.95 28.06 -2.90
N ILE A 166 -1.85 28.79 -3.04
CA ILE A 166 -0.68 28.32 -3.79
C ILE A 166 -0.01 27.11 -3.10
N ASN A 167 -0.06 27.01 -1.77
CA ASN A 167 0.51 25.90 -1.02
C ASN A 167 -0.29 24.62 -1.28
N LEU A 168 -1.61 24.73 -1.36
CA LEU A 168 -2.46 23.59 -1.75
C LEU A 168 -2.08 23.09 -3.15
N VAL A 169 -1.85 23.98 -4.11
CA VAL A 169 -1.46 23.58 -5.47
C VAL A 169 -0.14 22.80 -5.45
N TYR A 170 0.89 23.28 -4.76
CA TYR A 170 2.16 22.56 -4.62
C TYR A 170 1.98 21.21 -3.93
N THR A 171 1.18 21.17 -2.87
CA THR A 171 0.86 19.93 -2.15
C THR A 171 0.17 18.93 -3.07
N LEU A 172 -0.84 19.35 -3.84
CA LEU A 172 -1.55 18.49 -4.77
C LEU A 172 -0.64 17.96 -5.89
N ILE A 173 0.24 18.79 -6.44
CA ILE A 173 1.21 18.35 -7.44
C ILE A 173 2.16 17.30 -6.84
N PHE A 174 2.68 17.55 -5.64
CA PHE A 174 3.55 16.61 -4.94
C PHE A 174 2.83 15.26 -4.70
N LEU A 175 1.60 15.31 -4.16
CA LEU A 175 0.80 14.12 -3.88
C LEU A 175 0.43 13.34 -5.16
N ALA A 176 0.14 14.04 -6.25
CA ALA A 176 -0.16 13.41 -7.52
C ALA A 176 1.06 12.70 -8.13
N LEU A 177 2.23 13.32 -8.08
CA LEU A 177 3.42 12.78 -8.72
C LEU A 177 4.08 11.66 -7.92
N PHE A 178 4.29 11.84 -6.61
CA PHE A 178 5.09 10.91 -5.80
C PHE A 178 4.23 9.81 -5.16
N PRO A 179 3.34 10.07 -4.18
CA PRO A 179 2.58 9.01 -3.54
C PRO A 179 1.45 8.41 -4.40
N SER A 180 1.03 9.11 -5.48
CA SER A 180 0.05 8.55 -6.40
C SER A 180 0.73 7.89 -7.61
N ILE A 181 0.97 8.61 -8.69
CA ILE A 181 1.48 8.02 -9.95
C ILE A 181 2.79 7.26 -9.71
N GLY A 182 3.75 7.85 -9.00
CA GLY A 182 5.06 7.26 -8.76
C GLY A 182 4.96 5.96 -7.95
N SER A 183 4.22 5.96 -6.84
CA SER A 183 4.10 4.78 -5.99
C SER A 183 3.34 3.65 -6.69
N TYR A 184 2.24 3.93 -7.39
CA TYR A 184 1.51 2.92 -8.16
C TYR A 184 2.34 2.35 -9.31
N TYR A 185 3.13 3.17 -9.97
CA TYR A 185 4.06 2.73 -11.02
C TYR A 185 5.12 1.78 -10.45
N CYS A 186 5.79 2.17 -9.37
CA CYS A 186 6.79 1.34 -8.70
C CYS A 186 6.16 0.06 -8.15
N TRP A 187 4.99 0.13 -7.53
CA TRP A 187 4.28 -1.03 -7.00
C TRP A 187 3.89 -2.02 -8.08
N ALA A 188 3.24 -1.54 -9.15
CA ALA A 188 2.84 -2.40 -10.25
C ALA A 188 4.05 -3.02 -10.97
N GLY A 189 5.15 -2.28 -11.09
CA GLY A 189 6.43 -2.79 -11.58
C GLY A 189 7.00 -3.87 -10.68
N ALA A 190 7.07 -3.63 -9.37
CA ALA A 190 7.56 -4.61 -8.40
C ALA A 190 6.74 -5.90 -8.44
N VAL A 191 5.40 -5.80 -8.38
CA VAL A 191 4.51 -6.97 -8.46
C VAL A 191 4.70 -7.75 -9.76
N SER A 192 4.96 -7.08 -10.88
CA SER A 192 5.18 -7.75 -12.17
C SER A 192 6.52 -8.48 -12.22
N ILE A 193 7.57 -7.96 -11.60
CA ILE A 193 8.95 -8.48 -11.67
C ILE A 193 9.19 -9.54 -10.59
N ILE A 194 8.95 -9.21 -9.32
CA ILE A 194 9.29 -10.08 -8.18
C ILE A 194 8.11 -10.80 -7.56
N GLY A 195 6.88 -10.52 -8.02
CA GLY A 195 5.64 -11.10 -7.49
C GLY A 195 5.03 -10.32 -6.35
N ALA A 196 3.75 -10.59 -6.08
CA ALA A 196 2.98 -9.87 -5.07
C ALA A 196 3.44 -10.21 -3.63
N ASN A 197 3.77 -11.48 -3.36
CA ASN A 197 4.25 -11.92 -2.06
C ASN A 197 5.54 -11.20 -1.65
N ARG A 198 6.55 -11.22 -2.52
CA ARG A 198 7.84 -10.55 -2.25
C ARG A 198 7.67 -9.05 -2.20
N ALA A 199 6.97 -8.45 -3.17
CA ALA A 199 6.68 -7.00 -3.16
C ALA A 199 5.98 -6.57 -1.88
N GLY A 200 5.02 -7.37 -1.39
CA GLY A 200 4.31 -7.12 -0.14
C GLY A 200 5.24 -6.96 1.06
N ILE A 201 6.21 -7.86 1.21
CA ILE A 201 7.13 -7.83 2.36
C ILE A 201 8.00 -6.55 2.37
N PHE A 202 8.30 -5.97 1.19
CA PHE A 202 9.01 -4.68 1.12
C PHE A 202 8.25 -3.51 1.75
N LEU A 203 6.92 -3.62 1.93
CA LEU A 203 6.15 -2.61 2.68
C LEU A 203 6.61 -2.49 4.15
N SER A 204 7.27 -3.51 4.69
CA SER A 204 7.90 -3.46 6.01
C SER A 204 9.00 -2.40 6.14
N LEU A 205 9.52 -1.87 5.02
CA LEU A 205 10.47 -0.76 5.01
C LEU A 205 9.82 0.60 5.32
N ILE A 206 8.49 0.72 5.19
CA ILE A 206 7.80 2.01 5.41
C ILE A 206 8.10 2.60 6.80
N PRO A 207 7.97 1.86 7.92
CA PRO A 207 8.32 2.38 9.24
C PRO A 207 9.80 2.74 9.38
N LEU A 208 10.70 2.02 8.71
CA LEU A 208 12.12 2.32 8.71
C LEU A 208 12.41 3.66 8.03
N PHE A 209 11.88 3.87 6.81
CA PHE A 209 12.03 5.14 6.10
C PHE A 209 11.35 6.30 6.84
N SER A 210 10.16 6.07 7.43
CA SER A 210 9.47 7.07 8.24
C SER A 210 10.32 7.49 9.44
N THR A 211 10.98 6.55 10.11
CA THR A 211 11.91 6.83 11.22
C THR A 211 13.11 7.67 10.74
N ILE A 212 13.73 7.30 9.61
CA ILE A 212 14.84 8.07 9.04
C ILE A 212 14.41 9.51 8.74
N MET A 213 13.23 9.69 8.11
CA MET A 213 12.70 11.02 7.81
C MET A 213 12.38 11.82 9.08
N ALA A 214 11.83 11.17 10.11
CA ALA A 214 11.57 11.82 11.40
C ALA A 214 12.84 12.33 12.07
N ILE A 215 13.91 11.55 12.02
CA ILE A 215 15.24 11.97 12.56
C ILE A 215 15.82 13.14 11.75
N LEU A 216 15.78 13.06 10.40
CA LEU A 216 16.40 14.05 9.54
C LEU A 216 15.64 15.38 9.49
N PHE A 217 14.30 15.35 9.47
CA PHE A 217 13.48 16.56 9.24
C PHE A 217 12.80 17.09 10.49
N TYR A 218 12.56 16.23 11.50
CA TYR A 218 11.86 16.61 12.73
C TYR A 218 12.76 16.58 13.97
N ASN A 219 14.09 16.39 13.79
CA ASN A 219 15.08 16.33 14.87
C ASN A 219 14.74 15.29 15.96
N GLU A 220 14.07 14.20 15.60
CA GLU A 220 13.84 13.12 16.53
C GLU A 220 15.16 12.41 16.88
N GLN A 221 15.30 12.02 18.14
CA GLN A 221 16.51 11.34 18.60
C GLN A 221 16.52 9.88 18.15
N PHE A 222 17.64 9.45 17.55
CA PHE A 222 17.88 8.04 17.29
C PHE A 222 17.97 7.27 18.61
N LYS A 223 17.14 6.23 18.77
CA LYS A 223 17.09 5.40 19.99
C LYS A 223 17.33 3.94 19.65
N PHE A 224 17.71 3.17 20.66
CA PHE A 224 18.08 1.75 20.52
C PHE A 224 17.00 0.88 19.87
N PHE A 225 15.72 1.16 20.12
CA PHE A 225 14.63 0.43 19.49
C PHE A 225 14.54 0.65 17.96
N HIS A 226 14.98 1.79 17.45
CA HIS A 226 15.07 2.01 16.00
C HIS A 226 16.12 1.08 15.37
N LEU A 227 17.26 0.90 16.04
CA LEU A 227 18.32 -0.01 15.58
C LEU A 227 17.85 -1.46 15.56
N ILE A 228 17.23 -1.93 16.64
CA ILE A 228 16.70 -3.32 16.73
C ILE A 228 15.65 -3.54 15.63
N GLY A 229 14.69 -2.63 15.52
CA GLY A 229 13.65 -2.74 14.50
C GLY A 229 14.20 -2.75 13.08
N ALA A 230 15.17 -1.88 12.77
CA ALA A 230 15.83 -1.84 11.48
C ALA A 230 16.54 -3.16 11.15
N ILE A 231 17.31 -3.71 12.10
CA ILE A 231 17.99 -4.99 11.91
C ILE A 231 16.98 -6.11 11.64
N LEU A 232 15.91 -6.22 12.42
CA LEU A 232 14.89 -7.25 12.24
C LEU A 232 14.19 -7.12 10.89
N ILE A 233 13.82 -5.91 10.47
CA ILE A 233 13.18 -5.67 9.17
C ILE A 233 14.11 -6.10 8.03
N ILE A 234 15.36 -5.70 8.06
CA ILE A 234 16.36 -6.05 7.03
C ILE A 234 16.60 -7.56 7.00
N LEU A 235 16.76 -8.21 8.14
CA LEU A 235 16.91 -9.67 8.22
C LEU A 235 15.68 -10.39 7.67
N GLY A 236 14.47 -9.93 8.02
CA GLY A 236 13.23 -10.49 7.51
C GLY A 236 13.12 -10.37 5.99
N LEU A 237 13.46 -9.20 5.43
CA LEU A 237 13.50 -9.00 3.97
C LEU A 237 14.53 -9.92 3.30
N PHE A 238 15.73 -10.01 3.85
CA PHE A 238 16.79 -10.87 3.31
C PHE A 238 16.34 -12.34 3.30
N LEU A 239 15.74 -12.79 4.40
CA LEU A 239 15.25 -14.16 4.51
C LEU A 239 14.10 -14.44 3.53
N SER A 240 13.15 -13.51 3.37
CA SER A 240 12.00 -13.67 2.48
C SER A 240 12.39 -13.77 0.99
N ASN A 241 13.53 -13.19 0.61
CA ASN A 241 14.05 -13.27 -0.75
C ASN A 241 14.84 -14.54 -1.05
N LYS A 242 15.07 -15.38 -0.04
CA LYS A 242 15.78 -16.65 -0.25
C LYS A 242 14.95 -17.59 -1.11
N GLU A 243 15.52 -18.00 -2.24
CA GLU A 243 14.91 -18.98 -3.13
C GLU A 243 15.11 -20.39 -2.58
N ILE A 244 14.07 -21.23 -2.66
CA ILE A 244 14.25 -22.65 -2.51
C ILE A 244 14.81 -23.12 -3.87
N LYS A 245 16.08 -23.49 -3.90
CA LYS A 245 16.56 -24.29 -5.02
C LYS A 245 15.79 -25.59 -4.96
N ASN A 246 14.83 -25.76 -5.88
CA ASN A 246 14.22 -27.07 -6.08
C ASN A 246 15.36 -27.98 -6.54
N ALA A 247 15.72 -28.95 -5.70
CA ALA A 247 16.61 -30.05 -6.05
C ALA A 247 15.89 -30.99 -7.01
#